data_cfe8e365d8556105dfd8a40c2243fb65
#
_entry.id   cfe8e365d8556105dfd8a40c2243fb65
#
_cell.length_a   1.000
_cell.length_b   1.000
_cell.length_c   1.000
_cell.angle_alpha   90.00
_cell.angle_beta   90.00
_cell.angle_gamma   90.00
#
_symmetry.space_group_name_H-M   'P 1'
#
loop_
_entity.id
_entity.type
_entity.pdbx_description
1 polymer ?
#
loop_
_entity_poly.entity_id
_entity_poly.type
_entity_poly.pdbx_seq_one_letter_code
_entity_poly.pdbx_strand_id
1 'polypeptide(L)'
;MRGDLQMHTHYSDGSGTVADMAEAARERDYEYIAITDHSKGLKIAGGIDEKRLAKQQAQIAKTNRSISRAKGHVTVLSSLEMNLNPRGEGDMDPKALAKLDIVLGSFHSVLRVKHDQTPRYLAALRNPDIQILGHPRGRIYNYRLGLKADWPRVFAGAAKLDKAVEIDCYPDRQDLNLALLKIAKREGCRISLGTDAHHPWQLEFIELGLAAALKAKIPAERIVNFMPVAQLKNWVAIVRRKARRR
;
A
#
# COMPACT_ATOMS: atom_id res chain seq x y z
N MET A 1 -13.78 8.80 3.81
CA MET A 1 -12.79 7.73 3.53
C MET A 1 -13.21 6.50 4.33
N ARG A 2 -12.92 5.28 3.85
CA ARG A 2 -13.43 4.04 4.47
C ARG A 2 -12.35 3.21 5.16
N GLY A 3 -11.09 3.45 4.89
CA GLY A 3 -10.01 2.69 5.53
C GLY A 3 -8.61 3.12 5.11
N ASP A 4 -7.63 2.55 5.77
CA ASP A 4 -6.20 2.76 5.56
C ASP A 4 -5.57 1.49 4.98
N LEU A 5 -4.70 1.63 3.98
CA LEU A 5 -4.19 0.52 3.18
C LEU A 5 -2.71 0.21 3.38
N GLN A 6 -2.04 0.90 4.31
CA GLN A 6 -0.65 0.57 4.68
C GLN A 6 -0.37 0.85 6.15
N MET A 7 -0.04 -0.21 6.90
CA MET A 7 0.41 -0.16 8.30
C MET A 7 1.12 -1.44 8.70
N HIS A 8 1.97 -1.35 9.70
CA HIS A 8 2.84 -2.41 10.19
C HIS A 8 2.49 -2.83 11.62
N THR A 9 2.77 -4.08 11.94
CA THR A 9 2.55 -4.66 13.27
C THR A 9 3.85 -5.26 13.82
N HIS A 10 3.79 -5.84 15.01
CA HIS A 10 4.90 -6.59 15.61
C HIS A 10 5.35 -7.82 14.77
N TYR A 11 4.64 -8.15 13.69
CA TYR A 11 5.12 -9.17 12.74
C TYR A 11 6.35 -8.70 11.96
N SER A 12 6.47 -7.41 11.67
CA SER A 12 7.71 -6.81 11.12
C SER A 12 8.31 -5.81 12.12
N ASP A 13 8.20 -4.54 11.89
CA ASP A 13 8.81 -3.46 12.67
C ASP A 13 7.80 -2.51 13.33
N GLY A 14 6.52 -2.78 13.23
CA GLY A 14 5.51 -2.07 13.99
C GLY A 14 5.47 -2.48 15.47
N SER A 15 4.98 -1.61 16.33
CA SER A 15 4.91 -1.83 17.78
C SER A 15 3.55 -2.32 18.27
N GLY A 16 2.48 -2.20 17.45
CA GLY A 16 1.14 -2.67 17.79
C GLY A 16 0.85 -4.09 17.33
N THR A 17 -0.11 -4.74 17.97
CA THR A 17 -0.69 -5.99 17.48
C THR A 17 -1.73 -5.73 16.38
N VAL A 18 -2.13 -6.77 15.65
CA VAL A 18 -3.27 -6.69 14.70
C VAL A 18 -4.54 -6.19 15.38
N ALA A 19 -4.75 -6.56 16.66
CA ALA A 19 -5.91 -6.14 17.44
C ALA A 19 -5.83 -4.65 17.81
N ASP A 20 -4.64 -4.15 18.20
CA ASP A 20 -4.45 -2.73 18.54
C ASP A 20 -4.68 -1.84 17.30
N MET A 21 -4.19 -2.26 16.12
CA MET A 21 -4.46 -1.53 14.88
C MET A 21 -5.94 -1.54 14.49
N ALA A 22 -6.62 -2.66 14.71
CA ALA A 22 -8.07 -2.76 14.46
C ALA A 22 -8.89 -1.88 15.42
N GLU A 23 -8.47 -1.76 16.68
CA GLU A 23 -9.12 -0.88 17.65
C GLU A 23 -8.92 0.60 17.28
N ALA A 24 -7.69 1.01 16.93
CA ALA A 24 -7.43 2.37 16.45
C ALA A 24 -8.23 2.71 15.17
N ALA A 25 -8.44 1.72 14.30
CA ALA A 25 -9.28 1.86 13.12
C ALA A 25 -10.77 2.02 13.48
N ARG A 26 -11.25 1.29 14.51
CA ARG A 26 -12.61 1.42 15.04
C ARG A 26 -12.87 2.81 15.61
N GLU A 27 -11.92 3.36 16.35
CA GLU A 27 -11.99 4.72 16.90
C GLU A 27 -12.07 5.80 15.83
N ARG A 28 -11.58 5.50 14.61
CA ARG A 28 -11.64 6.38 13.43
C ARG A 28 -12.82 6.10 12.50
N ASP A 29 -13.73 5.21 12.92
CA ASP A 29 -14.91 4.81 12.14
C ASP A 29 -14.55 4.24 10.74
N TYR A 30 -13.43 3.49 10.66
CA TYR A 30 -13.02 2.82 9.43
C TYR A 30 -13.82 1.54 9.20
N GLU A 31 -14.19 1.28 7.93
CA GLU A 31 -14.77 -0.01 7.52
C GLU A 31 -13.71 -1.11 7.41
N TYR A 32 -12.47 -0.74 7.07
CA TYR A 32 -11.38 -1.69 6.91
C TYR A 32 -10.01 -1.06 7.10
N ILE A 33 -9.04 -1.91 7.41
CA ILE A 33 -7.60 -1.63 7.36
C ILE A 33 -6.88 -2.78 6.66
N ALA A 34 -5.71 -2.52 6.06
CA ALA A 34 -4.83 -3.54 5.51
C ALA A 34 -3.54 -3.63 6.33
N ILE A 35 -3.24 -4.81 6.88
CA ILE A 35 -1.97 -5.08 7.56
C ILE A 35 -0.92 -5.45 6.51
N THR A 36 0.10 -4.62 6.38
CA THR A 36 1.10 -4.67 5.30
C THR A 36 2.51 -4.89 5.81
N ASP A 37 2.70 -5.74 6.81
CA ASP A 37 4.03 -6.06 7.32
C ASP A 37 5.02 -6.35 6.17
N HIS A 38 6.28 -5.99 6.37
CA HIS A 38 7.33 -6.13 5.35
C HIS A 38 7.61 -7.58 4.99
N SER A 39 7.88 -7.85 3.71
CA SER A 39 8.30 -9.16 3.24
C SER A 39 9.77 -9.45 3.52
N LYS A 40 10.16 -10.72 3.42
CA LYS A 40 11.45 -11.29 3.86
C LYS A 40 12.71 -10.61 3.32
N GLY A 41 12.63 -9.92 2.18
CA GLY A 41 13.78 -9.21 1.61
C GLY A 41 14.20 -7.97 2.41
N LEU A 42 13.33 -7.41 3.23
CA LEU A 42 13.66 -6.27 4.09
C LEU A 42 14.02 -6.72 5.52
N LYS A 43 15.17 -7.37 5.66
CA LYS A 43 15.63 -7.96 6.94
C LYS A 43 15.78 -6.94 8.05
N ILE A 44 16.19 -5.70 7.75
CA ILE A 44 16.39 -4.63 8.74
C ILE A 44 15.08 -4.21 9.41
N ALA A 45 13.95 -4.37 8.73
CA ALA A 45 12.61 -4.13 9.27
C ALA A 45 11.92 -5.43 9.76
N GLY A 46 12.67 -6.49 10.03
CA GLY A 46 12.11 -7.74 10.52
C GLY A 46 11.21 -8.47 9.53
N GLY A 47 11.39 -8.24 8.23
CA GLY A 47 10.54 -8.75 7.15
C GLY A 47 10.21 -10.24 7.26
N ILE A 48 8.95 -10.58 6.97
CA ILE A 48 8.37 -11.91 7.23
C ILE A 48 8.44 -12.81 6.01
N ASP A 49 8.73 -14.07 6.24
CA ASP A 49 8.64 -15.14 5.23
C ASP A 49 7.21 -15.70 5.10
N GLU A 50 7.03 -16.66 4.19
CA GLU A 50 5.73 -17.27 3.93
C GLU A 50 5.14 -17.98 5.15
N LYS A 51 5.98 -18.53 6.02
CA LYS A 51 5.56 -19.21 7.26
C LYS A 51 5.04 -18.20 8.30
N ARG A 52 5.75 -17.08 8.49
CA ARG A 52 5.29 -15.99 9.37
C ARG A 52 4.06 -15.29 8.79
N LEU A 53 4.00 -15.10 7.46
CA LEU A 53 2.82 -14.57 6.79
C LEU A 53 1.58 -15.43 7.04
N ALA A 54 1.70 -16.76 6.99
CA ALA A 54 0.58 -17.65 7.32
C ALA A 54 0.11 -17.50 8.78
N LYS A 55 1.04 -17.26 9.73
CA LYS A 55 0.70 -16.97 11.14
C LYS A 55 -0.02 -15.62 11.27
N GLN A 56 0.45 -14.59 10.57
CA GLN A 56 -0.20 -13.28 10.53
C GLN A 56 -1.64 -13.40 9.98
N GLN A 57 -1.85 -14.12 8.88
CA GLN A 57 -3.17 -14.38 8.31
C GLN A 57 -4.11 -15.08 9.31
N ALA A 58 -3.59 -16.07 10.06
CA ALA A 58 -4.36 -16.74 11.10
C ALA A 58 -4.75 -15.77 12.24
N GLN A 59 -3.85 -14.87 12.63
CA GLN A 59 -4.12 -13.83 13.62
C GLN A 59 -5.17 -12.83 13.11
N ILE A 60 -5.05 -12.37 11.87
CA ILE A 60 -6.04 -11.50 11.22
C ILE A 60 -7.43 -12.17 11.21
N ALA A 61 -7.50 -13.45 10.83
CA ALA A 61 -8.75 -14.19 10.84
C ALA A 61 -9.34 -14.33 12.26
N LYS A 62 -8.49 -14.52 13.29
CA LYS A 62 -8.91 -14.54 14.71
C LYS A 62 -9.47 -13.16 15.13
N THR A 63 -8.78 -12.07 14.81
CA THR A 63 -9.20 -10.70 15.11
C THR A 63 -10.55 -10.38 14.45
N ASN A 64 -10.71 -10.68 13.16
CA ASN A 64 -11.97 -10.48 12.45
C ASN A 64 -13.14 -11.24 13.08
N ARG A 65 -12.93 -12.50 13.53
CA ARG A 65 -13.95 -13.26 14.26
C ARG A 65 -14.32 -12.60 15.60
N SER A 66 -13.34 -12.07 16.32
CA SER A 66 -13.56 -11.33 17.57
C SER A 66 -14.39 -10.07 17.34
N ILE A 67 -14.03 -9.28 16.33
CA ILE A 67 -14.77 -8.07 15.94
C ILE A 67 -16.22 -8.42 15.58
N SER A 68 -16.44 -9.44 14.74
CA SER A 68 -17.77 -9.89 14.35
C SER A 68 -18.62 -10.33 15.53
N ARG A 69 -18.07 -11.07 16.49
CA ARG A 69 -18.78 -11.48 17.72
C ARG A 69 -19.19 -10.29 18.59
N ALA A 70 -18.34 -9.25 18.63
CA ALA A 70 -18.63 -7.98 19.32
C ALA A 70 -19.55 -7.04 18.52
N LYS A 71 -20.09 -7.49 17.38
CA LYS A 71 -20.88 -6.67 16.42
C LYS A 71 -20.15 -5.41 15.94
N GLY A 72 -18.82 -5.46 15.92
CA GLY A 72 -17.99 -4.41 15.34
C GLY A 72 -18.04 -4.42 13.81
N HIS A 73 -17.69 -3.30 13.18
CA HIS A 73 -17.81 -3.08 11.74
C HIS A 73 -16.48 -3.12 10.98
N VAL A 74 -15.34 -3.05 11.68
CA VAL A 74 -14.02 -3.03 11.03
C VAL A 74 -13.68 -4.39 10.45
N THR A 75 -13.21 -4.41 9.21
CA THR A 75 -12.62 -5.59 8.55
C THR A 75 -11.11 -5.41 8.44
N VAL A 76 -10.33 -6.32 9.01
CA VAL A 76 -8.88 -6.37 8.82
C VAL A 76 -8.58 -7.19 7.58
N LEU A 77 -8.00 -6.57 6.56
CA LEU A 77 -7.57 -7.20 5.32
C LEU A 77 -6.18 -7.81 5.50
N SER A 78 -6.00 -9.04 4.98
CA SER A 78 -4.69 -9.65 4.89
C SER A 78 -3.92 -9.05 3.72
N SER A 79 -2.74 -8.53 3.99
CA SER A 79 -1.90 -7.86 3.01
C SER A 79 -0.42 -8.09 3.28
N LEU A 80 0.42 -7.50 2.46
CA LEU A 80 1.88 -7.50 2.60
C LEU A 80 2.46 -6.31 1.85
N GLU A 81 3.46 -5.64 2.43
CA GLU A 81 4.34 -4.78 1.69
C GLU A 81 5.47 -5.61 1.11
N MET A 82 5.30 -6.01 -0.15
CA MET A 82 6.26 -6.85 -0.86
C MET A 82 7.46 -6.03 -1.33
N ASN A 83 8.65 -6.41 -0.89
CA ASN A 83 9.89 -5.79 -1.34
C ASN A 83 10.16 -6.14 -2.81
N LEU A 84 10.36 -5.11 -3.63
CA LEU A 84 10.65 -5.23 -5.05
C LEU A 84 12.13 -4.97 -5.33
N ASN A 85 12.74 -5.82 -6.16
CA ASN A 85 14.05 -5.52 -6.72
C ASN A 85 13.96 -4.49 -7.86
N PRO A 86 15.10 -3.92 -8.34
CA PRO A 86 15.08 -2.95 -9.44
C PRO A 86 14.46 -3.44 -10.76
N ARG A 87 14.26 -4.75 -10.93
CA ARG A 87 13.57 -5.33 -12.08
C ARG A 87 12.06 -5.45 -11.89
N GLY A 88 11.54 -4.99 -10.72
CA GLY A 88 10.12 -5.08 -10.37
C GLY A 88 9.66 -6.47 -9.93
N GLU A 89 10.61 -7.38 -9.65
CA GLU A 89 10.31 -8.73 -9.16
C GLU A 89 10.16 -8.69 -7.64
N GLY A 90 9.16 -9.39 -7.13
CA GLY A 90 8.92 -9.55 -5.69
C GLY A 90 9.75 -10.68 -5.09
N ASP A 91 9.85 -10.68 -3.77
CA ASP A 91 10.65 -11.60 -2.98
C ASP A 91 9.85 -12.72 -2.29
N MET A 92 8.55 -12.84 -2.59
CA MET A 92 7.64 -13.81 -1.98
C MET A 92 7.10 -14.82 -3.00
N ASP A 93 6.75 -16.03 -2.54
CA ASP A 93 6.08 -17.03 -3.38
C ASP A 93 4.72 -16.51 -3.87
N PRO A 94 4.47 -16.47 -5.20
CA PRO A 94 3.19 -16.07 -5.77
C PRO A 94 1.98 -16.86 -5.24
N LYS A 95 2.16 -18.13 -4.82
CA LYS A 95 1.09 -18.93 -4.20
C LYS A 95 0.70 -18.40 -2.81
N ALA A 96 1.66 -17.84 -2.06
CA ALA A 96 1.36 -17.20 -0.79
C ALA A 96 0.66 -15.85 -1.01
N LEU A 97 1.13 -15.05 -1.96
CA LEU A 97 0.54 -13.76 -2.33
C LEU A 97 -0.89 -13.88 -2.85
N ALA A 98 -1.20 -14.95 -3.57
CA ALA A 98 -2.54 -15.21 -4.10
C ALA A 98 -3.62 -15.37 -3.02
N LYS A 99 -3.23 -15.69 -1.78
CA LYS A 99 -4.14 -15.84 -0.63
C LYS A 99 -4.43 -14.52 0.09
N LEU A 100 -3.72 -13.44 -0.23
CA LEU A 100 -3.90 -12.13 0.38
C LEU A 100 -5.07 -11.38 -0.25
N ASP A 101 -5.73 -10.52 0.54
CA ASP A 101 -6.80 -9.64 0.03
C ASP A 101 -6.24 -8.60 -0.93
N ILE A 102 -5.05 -8.02 -0.63
CA ILE A 102 -4.38 -7.01 -1.44
C ILE A 102 -2.87 -7.10 -1.23
N VAL A 103 -2.06 -6.63 -2.17
CA VAL A 103 -0.58 -6.58 -2.04
C VAL A 103 -0.08 -5.22 -2.49
N LEU A 104 0.72 -4.58 -1.65
CA LEU A 104 1.56 -3.45 -2.02
C LEU A 104 2.92 -3.97 -2.50
N GLY A 105 3.49 -3.29 -3.48
CA GLY A 105 4.87 -3.52 -3.89
C GLY A 105 5.69 -2.26 -3.74
N SER A 106 6.80 -2.34 -2.99
CA SER A 106 7.60 -1.17 -2.65
C SER A 106 9.09 -1.41 -2.90
N PHE A 107 9.80 -0.34 -3.22
CA PHE A 107 11.24 -0.37 -3.38
C PHE A 107 11.94 0.11 -2.13
N HIS A 108 12.79 -0.74 -1.53
CA HIS A 108 13.58 -0.40 -0.35
C HIS A 108 15.10 -0.36 -0.63
N SER A 109 15.52 -0.74 -1.84
CA SER A 109 16.93 -0.75 -2.23
C SER A 109 17.22 0.20 -3.39
N VAL A 110 18.50 0.60 -3.54
CA VAL A 110 18.97 1.43 -4.67
C VAL A 110 18.16 2.74 -4.81
N LEU A 111 17.86 3.40 -3.68
CA LEU A 111 17.00 4.59 -3.62
C LEU A 111 17.74 5.93 -3.74
N ARG A 112 19.07 5.90 -3.93
CA ARG A 112 19.91 7.11 -4.04
C ARG A 112 20.43 7.38 -5.45
N VAL A 113 20.04 6.56 -6.43
CA VAL A 113 20.43 6.74 -7.84
C VAL A 113 19.80 7.98 -8.43
N LYS A 114 20.56 8.68 -9.28
CA LYS A 114 20.14 9.99 -9.85
C LYS A 114 19.62 9.88 -11.28
N HIS A 115 19.90 8.76 -11.97
CA HIS A 115 19.44 8.53 -13.36
C HIS A 115 17.97 8.09 -13.39
N ASP A 116 17.37 8.17 -14.56
CA ASP A 116 15.97 7.81 -14.80
C ASP A 116 15.65 6.36 -14.40
N GLN A 117 14.60 6.18 -13.62
CA GLN A 117 14.13 4.89 -13.11
C GLN A 117 12.79 4.45 -13.74
N THR A 118 12.35 5.10 -14.81
CA THR A 118 11.10 4.76 -15.50
C THR A 118 10.98 3.27 -15.85
N PRO A 119 12.03 2.59 -16.37
CA PRO A 119 11.95 1.15 -16.66
C PRO A 119 11.65 0.32 -15.41
N ARG A 120 12.22 0.67 -14.25
CA ARG A 120 11.99 0.02 -12.95
C ARG A 120 10.52 0.10 -12.53
N TYR A 121 9.92 1.29 -12.63
CA TYR A 121 8.50 1.49 -12.28
C TYR A 121 7.57 0.76 -13.24
N LEU A 122 7.84 0.81 -14.53
CA LEU A 122 7.03 0.09 -15.51
C LEU A 122 7.14 -1.43 -15.33
N ALA A 123 8.29 -1.94 -14.89
CA ALA A 123 8.46 -3.34 -14.55
C ALA A 123 7.65 -3.72 -13.30
N ALA A 124 7.74 -2.90 -12.23
CA ALA A 124 6.93 -3.09 -11.02
C ALA A 124 5.42 -3.09 -11.33
N LEU A 125 4.95 -2.11 -12.13
CA LEU A 125 3.54 -2.05 -12.51
C LEU A 125 3.08 -3.27 -13.33
N ARG A 126 3.97 -3.93 -14.08
CA ARG A 126 3.65 -5.18 -14.79
C ARG A 126 3.65 -6.41 -13.89
N ASN A 127 4.22 -6.34 -12.68
CA ASN A 127 4.20 -7.46 -11.74
C ASN A 127 2.73 -7.83 -11.42
N PRO A 128 2.28 -9.09 -11.69
CA PRO A 128 0.88 -9.48 -11.55
C PRO A 128 0.41 -9.55 -10.10
N ASP A 129 1.33 -9.66 -9.15
CA ASP A 129 1.00 -9.94 -7.77
C ASP A 129 0.73 -8.67 -6.95
N ILE A 130 1.13 -7.47 -7.41
CA ILE A 130 0.85 -6.20 -6.74
C ILE A 130 -0.35 -5.46 -7.33
N GLN A 131 -1.09 -4.76 -6.50
CA GLN A 131 -2.19 -3.89 -6.91
C GLN A 131 -1.90 -2.43 -6.64
N ILE A 132 -1.07 -2.15 -5.65
CA ILE A 132 -0.65 -0.81 -5.24
C ILE A 132 0.87 -0.72 -5.36
N LEU A 133 1.38 0.38 -5.92
CA LEU A 133 2.80 0.75 -5.85
C LEU A 133 2.98 1.68 -4.65
N GLY A 134 3.58 1.15 -3.57
CA GLY A 134 3.77 1.84 -2.28
C GLY A 134 4.90 2.86 -2.36
N HIS A 135 4.81 3.95 -1.57
CA HIS A 135 5.75 5.08 -1.46
C HIS A 135 6.75 5.20 -2.64
N PRO A 136 6.24 5.49 -3.85
CA PRO A 136 6.90 5.16 -5.12
C PRO A 136 8.28 5.78 -5.30
N ARG A 137 8.53 6.97 -4.76
CA ARG A 137 9.84 7.61 -4.87
C ARG A 137 10.85 7.13 -3.81
N GLY A 138 10.38 6.55 -2.72
CA GLY A 138 11.20 6.25 -1.55
C GLY A 138 11.84 7.51 -0.97
N ARG A 139 11.14 8.64 -1.00
CA ARG A 139 11.59 9.92 -0.46
C ARG A 139 11.54 9.90 1.06
N ILE A 140 12.52 10.55 1.70
CA ILE A 140 12.49 10.90 3.13
C ILE A 140 13.00 12.33 3.25
N TYR A 141 12.27 13.19 3.97
CA TYR A 141 12.61 14.60 4.18
C TYR A 141 14.01 14.73 4.81
N ASN A 142 14.80 15.67 4.31
CA ASN A 142 16.20 15.91 4.70
C ASN A 142 17.18 14.72 4.62
N TYR A 143 16.73 13.54 4.18
CA TYR A 143 17.58 12.34 4.11
C TYR A 143 17.76 11.83 2.68
N ARG A 144 16.68 11.84 1.88
CA ARG A 144 16.66 11.22 0.55
C ARG A 144 15.64 11.92 -0.34
N LEU A 145 16.08 12.47 -1.48
CA LEU A 145 15.24 13.24 -2.41
C LEU A 145 14.17 12.39 -3.12
N GLY A 146 14.35 11.07 -3.13
CA GLY A 146 13.53 10.15 -3.89
C GLY A 146 13.98 9.99 -5.35
N LEU A 147 13.56 8.87 -5.92
CA LEU A 147 13.92 8.46 -7.28
C LEU A 147 13.32 9.40 -8.33
N LYS A 148 14.00 9.50 -9.48
CA LYS A 148 13.56 10.24 -10.66
C LYS A 148 13.01 9.29 -11.72
N ALA A 149 11.93 9.70 -12.38
CA ALA A 149 11.33 8.96 -13.49
C ALA A 149 10.56 9.91 -14.41
N ASP A 150 10.23 9.46 -15.60
CA ASP A 150 9.17 10.02 -16.45
C ASP A 150 7.82 9.70 -15.80
N TRP A 151 7.43 10.52 -14.82
CA TRP A 151 6.22 10.31 -14.03
C TRP A 151 4.93 10.30 -14.87
N PRO A 152 4.77 11.14 -15.90
CA PRO A 152 3.64 11.01 -16.83
C PRO A 152 3.52 9.59 -17.39
N ARG A 153 4.63 9.01 -17.86
CA ARG A 153 4.66 7.67 -18.44
C ARG A 153 4.39 6.58 -17.39
N VAL A 154 4.91 6.74 -16.16
CA VAL A 154 4.65 5.82 -15.05
C VAL A 154 3.16 5.83 -14.69
N PHE A 155 2.56 7.00 -14.49
CA PHE A 155 1.15 7.12 -14.12
C PHE A 155 0.20 6.67 -15.22
N ALA A 156 0.50 6.99 -16.49
CA ALA A 156 -0.24 6.44 -17.62
C ALA A 156 -0.18 4.90 -17.66
N GLY A 157 1.00 4.33 -17.33
CA GLY A 157 1.19 2.89 -17.20
C GLY A 157 0.32 2.30 -16.09
N ALA A 158 0.29 2.93 -14.92
CA ALA A 158 -0.56 2.53 -13.79
C ALA A 158 -2.05 2.60 -14.16
N ALA A 159 -2.49 3.70 -14.77
CA ALA A 159 -3.86 3.89 -15.24
C ALA A 159 -4.30 2.80 -16.24
N LYS A 160 -3.44 2.49 -17.23
CA LYS A 160 -3.69 1.42 -18.23
C LYS A 160 -3.88 0.05 -17.59
N LEU A 161 -3.18 -0.22 -16.48
CA LEU A 161 -3.22 -1.48 -15.73
C LEU A 161 -4.30 -1.47 -14.65
N ASP A 162 -4.97 -0.35 -14.44
CA ASP A 162 -5.94 -0.08 -13.37
C ASP A 162 -5.35 -0.28 -11.96
N LYS A 163 -4.03 -0.08 -11.80
CA LYS A 163 -3.31 -0.15 -10.53
C LYS A 163 -3.29 1.20 -9.83
N ALA A 164 -3.21 1.17 -8.51
CA ALA A 164 -3.07 2.38 -7.71
C ALA A 164 -1.60 2.71 -7.45
N VAL A 165 -1.33 4.01 -7.28
CA VAL A 165 -0.06 4.52 -6.77
C VAL A 165 -0.35 5.21 -5.44
N GLU A 166 0.49 4.99 -4.46
CA GLU A 166 0.23 5.45 -3.10
C GLU A 166 0.56 6.92 -2.88
N ILE A 167 -0.22 7.55 -2.01
CA ILE A 167 0.20 8.69 -1.19
C ILE A 167 0.59 8.12 0.17
N ASP A 168 1.87 8.00 0.43
CA ASP A 168 2.38 7.72 1.75
C ASP A 168 2.19 8.97 2.62
N CYS A 169 1.36 8.82 3.65
CA CYS A 169 0.91 9.90 4.53
C CYS A 169 1.89 10.16 5.67
N TYR A 170 2.96 9.37 5.83
CA TYR A 170 3.93 9.56 6.90
C TYR A 170 4.56 10.97 6.77
N PRO A 171 4.66 11.75 7.87
CA PRO A 171 5.00 13.18 7.80
C PRO A 171 6.31 13.50 7.08
N ASP A 172 7.32 12.64 7.19
CA ASP A 172 8.62 12.84 6.55
C ASP A 172 8.68 12.33 5.10
N ARG A 173 7.66 11.61 4.64
CA ARG A 173 7.59 11.03 3.29
C ARG A 173 6.99 12.00 2.28
N GLN A 174 5.73 12.35 2.43
CA GLN A 174 4.94 13.12 1.43
C GLN A 174 5.19 12.59 0.01
N ASP A 175 5.03 11.33 -0.16
CA ASP A 175 5.27 10.60 -1.38
C ASP A 175 3.95 9.99 -1.88
N LEU A 176 3.27 10.60 -2.81
CA LEU A 176 3.62 11.62 -3.79
C LEU A 176 3.43 13.07 -3.29
N ASN A 177 4.26 13.98 -3.80
CA ASN A 177 4.06 15.42 -3.60
C ASN A 177 2.97 16.01 -4.53
N LEU A 178 2.52 17.24 -4.26
CA LEU A 178 1.44 17.91 -5.00
C LEU A 178 1.67 18.01 -6.51
N ALA A 179 2.91 18.23 -6.96
CA ALA A 179 3.23 18.32 -8.37
C ALA A 179 2.98 16.99 -9.08
N LEU A 180 3.41 15.88 -8.47
CA LEU A 180 3.21 14.53 -8.99
C LEU A 180 1.74 14.10 -8.92
N LEU A 181 1.01 14.47 -7.87
CA LEU A 181 -0.42 14.21 -7.77
C LEU A 181 -1.23 14.87 -8.89
N LYS A 182 -0.86 16.11 -9.29
CA LYS A 182 -1.48 16.76 -10.44
C LYS A 182 -1.23 16.00 -11.75
N ILE A 183 -0.04 15.43 -11.91
CA ILE A 183 0.29 14.58 -13.07
C ILE A 183 -0.49 13.27 -12.99
N ALA A 184 -0.51 12.58 -11.84
CA ALA A 184 -1.25 11.33 -11.64
C ALA A 184 -2.75 11.50 -11.95
N LYS A 185 -3.33 12.64 -11.52
CA LYS A 185 -4.71 13.01 -11.86
C LYS A 185 -4.91 13.14 -13.36
N ARG A 186 -4.05 13.90 -14.05
CA ARG A 186 -4.13 14.11 -15.52
C ARG A 186 -4.06 12.80 -16.28
N GLU A 187 -3.17 11.90 -15.87
CA GLU A 187 -3.01 10.59 -16.50
C GLU A 187 -4.10 9.58 -16.10
N GLY A 188 -5.04 9.97 -15.22
CA GLY A 188 -6.14 9.09 -14.78
C GLY A 188 -5.73 7.97 -13.86
N CYS A 189 -4.59 8.09 -13.19
CA CYS A 189 -4.08 7.08 -12.25
C CYS A 189 -4.99 6.94 -11.03
N ARG A 190 -5.19 5.70 -10.52
CA ARG A 190 -5.77 5.50 -9.21
C ARG A 190 -4.77 5.83 -8.12
N ILE A 191 -5.29 6.31 -6.99
CA ILE A 191 -4.53 6.67 -5.81
C ILE A 191 -4.95 5.73 -4.67
N SER A 192 -3.99 5.28 -3.86
CA SER A 192 -4.23 4.75 -2.52
C SER A 192 -3.67 5.71 -1.47
N LEU A 193 -4.21 5.65 -0.28
CA LEU A 193 -3.70 6.33 0.90
C LEU A 193 -3.21 5.29 1.89
N GLY A 194 -1.99 5.44 2.36
CA GLY A 194 -1.39 4.61 3.39
C GLY A 194 -0.70 5.48 4.44
N THR A 195 -0.94 5.22 5.72
CA THR A 195 -0.25 5.97 6.79
C THR A 195 1.20 5.53 6.96
N ASP A 196 1.55 4.32 6.49
CA ASP A 196 2.82 3.67 6.82
C ASP A 196 3.02 3.58 8.35
N ALA A 197 1.89 3.42 9.07
CA ALA A 197 1.85 3.47 10.52
C ALA A 197 2.57 2.27 11.14
N HIS A 198 3.47 2.53 12.07
CA HIS A 198 4.19 1.54 12.88
C HIS A 198 3.72 1.53 14.35
N HIS A 199 2.75 2.39 14.66
CA HIS A 199 2.08 2.45 15.96
C HIS A 199 0.61 2.87 15.77
N PRO A 200 -0.36 2.36 16.57
CA PRO A 200 -1.78 2.63 16.39
C PRO A 200 -2.16 4.12 16.28
N TRP A 201 -1.53 5.01 17.09
CA TRP A 201 -1.82 6.45 17.04
C TRP A 201 -1.44 7.10 15.70
N GLN A 202 -0.49 6.52 14.93
CA GLN A 202 -0.02 7.06 13.66
C GLN A 202 -1.07 6.96 12.53
N LEU A 203 -2.18 6.26 12.75
CA LEU A 203 -3.30 6.28 11.82
C LEU A 203 -3.86 7.70 11.61
N GLU A 204 -3.55 8.66 12.49
CA GLU A 204 -3.89 10.08 12.29
C GLU A 204 -3.19 10.73 11.10
N PHE A 205 -2.03 10.20 10.68
CA PHE A 205 -1.28 10.73 9.54
C PHE A 205 -2.05 10.67 8.22
N ILE A 206 -3.11 9.89 8.14
CA ILE A 206 -3.99 9.82 6.97
C ILE A 206 -4.51 11.20 6.54
N GLU A 207 -4.66 12.13 7.48
CA GLU A 207 -5.13 13.49 7.22
C GLU A 207 -4.17 14.27 6.31
N LEU A 208 -2.87 14.00 6.40
CA LEU A 208 -1.87 14.61 5.53
C LEU A 208 -2.05 14.18 4.07
N GLY A 209 -2.29 12.90 3.84
CA GLY A 209 -2.58 12.37 2.51
C GLY A 209 -3.91 12.86 1.95
N LEU A 210 -4.95 12.94 2.79
CA LEU A 210 -6.25 13.52 2.42
C LEU A 210 -6.11 14.98 2.03
N ALA A 211 -5.39 15.77 2.82
CA ALA A 211 -5.13 17.19 2.51
C ALA A 211 -4.38 17.35 1.18
N ALA A 212 -3.38 16.48 0.91
CA ALA A 212 -2.65 16.49 -0.36
C ALA A 212 -3.56 16.12 -1.54
N ALA A 213 -4.39 15.09 -1.40
CA ALA A 213 -5.35 14.68 -2.43
C ALA A 213 -6.37 15.78 -2.73
N LEU A 214 -6.91 16.44 -1.70
CA LEU A 214 -7.83 17.59 -1.84
C LEU A 214 -7.16 18.77 -2.54
N LYS A 215 -5.95 19.17 -2.13
CA LYS A 215 -5.18 20.24 -2.79
C LYS A 215 -4.87 19.93 -4.25
N ALA A 216 -4.61 18.67 -4.58
CA ALA A 216 -4.40 18.23 -5.96
C ALA A 216 -5.72 18.06 -6.73
N LYS A 217 -6.87 18.19 -6.04
CA LYS A 217 -8.22 17.95 -6.59
C LYS A 217 -8.34 16.56 -7.22
N ILE A 218 -7.84 15.54 -6.53
CA ILE A 218 -8.01 14.13 -6.95
C ILE A 218 -9.49 13.76 -6.75
N PRO A 219 -10.19 13.26 -7.80
CA PRO A 219 -11.57 12.83 -7.65
C PRO A 219 -11.69 11.64 -6.69
N ALA A 220 -12.69 11.64 -5.80
CA ALA A 220 -12.88 10.61 -4.79
C ALA A 220 -13.01 9.19 -5.40
N GLU A 221 -13.63 9.07 -6.57
CA GLU A 221 -13.76 7.80 -7.32
C GLU A 221 -12.43 7.25 -7.86
N ARG A 222 -11.36 8.06 -7.83
CA ARG A 222 -10.00 7.64 -8.16
C ARG A 222 -9.19 7.19 -6.94
N ILE A 223 -9.70 7.41 -5.74
CA ILE A 223 -9.04 7.01 -4.48
C ILE A 223 -9.65 5.71 -4.02
N VAL A 224 -8.86 4.63 -4.03
CA VAL A 224 -9.34 3.27 -3.68
C VAL A 224 -9.84 3.16 -2.24
N ASN A 225 -9.35 4.00 -1.33
CA ASN A 225 -9.77 4.07 0.08
C ASN A 225 -11.21 4.57 0.28
N PHE A 226 -11.87 5.09 -0.75
CA PHE A 226 -13.29 5.46 -0.71
C PHE A 226 -14.22 4.34 -1.17
N MET A 227 -13.67 3.24 -1.71
CA MET A 227 -14.44 2.06 -2.09
C MET A 227 -14.96 1.35 -0.84
N PRO A 228 -16.25 0.91 -0.79
CA PRO A 228 -16.66 -0.11 0.16
C PRO A 228 -15.78 -1.37 0.06
N VAL A 229 -15.62 -2.11 1.14
CA VAL A 229 -14.71 -3.28 1.18
C VAL A 229 -15.01 -4.30 0.05
N ALA A 230 -16.29 -4.52 -0.26
CA ALA A 230 -16.68 -5.42 -1.35
C ALA A 230 -16.21 -4.91 -2.73
N GLN A 231 -16.32 -3.61 -2.97
CA GLN A 231 -15.84 -2.98 -4.20
C GLN A 231 -14.32 -3.01 -4.30
N LEU A 232 -13.60 -2.77 -3.20
CA LEU A 232 -12.15 -2.87 -3.12
C LEU A 232 -11.68 -4.28 -3.48
N LYS A 233 -12.28 -5.32 -2.90
CA LYS A 233 -11.97 -6.73 -3.21
C LYS A 233 -12.26 -7.08 -4.67
N ASN A 234 -13.35 -6.59 -5.22
CA ASN A 234 -13.68 -6.79 -6.64
C ASN A 234 -12.65 -6.10 -7.56
N TRP A 235 -12.26 -4.87 -7.24
CA TRP A 235 -11.19 -4.17 -7.97
C TRP A 235 -9.89 -4.97 -7.97
N VAL A 236 -9.44 -5.46 -6.82
CA VAL A 236 -8.24 -6.31 -6.69
C VAL A 236 -8.36 -7.56 -7.59
N ALA A 237 -9.50 -8.25 -7.55
CA ALA A 237 -9.74 -9.44 -8.38
C ALA A 237 -9.66 -9.13 -9.88
N ILE A 238 -10.21 -7.98 -10.31
CA ILE A 238 -10.14 -7.52 -11.71
C ILE A 238 -8.70 -7.22 -12.11
N VAL A 239 -7.92 -6.50 -11.28
CA VAL A 239 -6.52 -6.16 -11.54
C VAL A 239 -5.68 -7.44 -11.68
N ARG A 240 -5.80 -8.39 -10.76
CA ARG A 240 -5.11 -9.70 -10.81
C ARG A 240 -5.43 -10.49 -12.08
N ARG A 241 -6.72 -10.55 -12.45
CA ARG A 241 -7.16 -11.25 -13.66
C ARG A 241 -6.59 -10.62 -14.93
N LYS A 242 -6.62 -9.29 -15.03
CA LYS A 242 -6.06 -8.57 -16.17
C LYS A 242 -4.54 -8.75 -16.31
N ALA A 243 -3.82 -8.77 -15.19
CA ALA A 243 -2.37 -8.94 -15.18
C ALA A 243 -1.91 -10.33 -15.62
N ARG A 244 -2.68 -11.39 -15.29
CA ARG A 244 -2.37 -12.79 -15.65
C ARG A 244 -2.71 -13.16 -17.10
N ARG A 245 -3.49 -12.32 -17.81
CA ARG A 245 -3.87 -12.55 -19.23
C ARG A 245 -2.90 -11.91 -20.22
N ARG A 246 -1.86 -11.26 -19.76
CA ARG A 246 -0.82 -10.58 -20.56
C ARG A 246 0.50 -11.33 -20.49
#